data_2508d80655937bda53dec0ec77231a97
#
_entry.id   2508d80655937bda53dec0ec77231a97
#
_cell.length_a   1.000
_cell.length_b   1.000
_cell.length_c   1.000
_cell.angle_alpha   90.00
_cell.angle_beta   90.00
_cell.angle_gamma   90.00
#
_symmetry.space_group_name_H-M   'P 1'
#
loop_
_entity.id
_entity.type
_entity.pdbx_description
1 polymer ?
#
loop_
_entity_poly.entity_id
_entity_poly.type
_entity_poly.pdbx_seq_one_letter_code
_entity_poly.pdbx_strand_id
1 'polypeptide(L)'
;MLASLENALYPIVVNINTYLSNYILVFLLVGVGLWYSIKTRFVQIRCFGEGMKKVFGNISLRGGKQESGMSSFQALTTAIAAQVGTGNIVGASGAILAGGPGAIFWMWVIAFFGMATIYAEATLAQKTRIVEADGSVYGGPVYYIRAAFKGKFGKFLSGFFAVAIILALGFMGCMVQSNSIGRSEEHT
;
A
#
# COMPACT_ATOMS: atom_id res chain seq x y z
N MET A 1 -10.09 36.16 -1.17
CA MET A 1 -9.76 35.52 0.13
C MET A 1 -9.28 34.07 -0.05
N LEU A 2 -10.02 33.20 -0.74
CA LEU A 2 -9.57 31.82 -1.00
C LEU A 2 -8.30 31.76 -1.88
N ALA A 3 -8.27 32.47 -3.01
CA ALA A 3 -7.10 32.54 -3.89
C ALA A 3 -5.85 33.14 -3.21
N SER A 4 -6.02 34.07 -2.30
CA SER A 4 -4.92 34.66 -1.52
C SER A 4 -4.35 33.65 -0.50
N LEU A 5 -5.19 32.84 0.07
CA LEU A 5 -4.81 31.75 1.00
C LEU A 5 -4.12 30.62 0.26
N GLU A 6 -4.62 30.27 -0.91
CA GLU A 6 -4.03 29.28 -1.81
C GLU A 6 -2.61 29.70 -2.23
N ASN A 7 -2.42 30.93 -2.70
CA ASN A 7 -1.12 31.45 -3.10
C ASN A 7 -0.11 31.51 -1.94
N ALA A 8 -0.56 31.69 -0.72
CA ALA A 8 0.32 31.69 0.46
C ALA A 8 0.69 30.28 0.93
N LEU A 9 -0.25 29.34 0.87
CA LEU A 9 -0.04 27.98 1.35
C LEU A 9 0.61 27.07 0.31
N TYR A 10 0.33 27.28 -0.97
CA TYR A 10 0.83 26.43 -2.06
C TYR A 10 2.36 26.23 -2.06
N PRO A 11 3.21 27.29 -1.97
CA PRO A 11 4.65 27.09 -1.94
C PRO A 11 5.13 26.31 -0.69
N ILE A 12 4.48 26.49 0.44
CA ILE A 12 4.80 25.77 1.67
C ILE A 12 4.48 24.28 1.51
N VAL A 13 3.29 23.96 1.00
CA VAL A 13 2.86 22.59 0.75
C VAL A 13 3.74 21.88 -0.28
N VAL A 14 4.10 22.58 -1.37
CA VAL A 14 5.00 22.05 -2.40
C VAL A 14 6.38 21.75 -1.82
N ASN A 15 6.94 22.66 -1.04
CA ASN A 15 8.25 22.43 -0.42
C ASN A 15 8.22 21.25 0.54
N ILE A 16 7.23 21.18 1.44
CA ILE A 16 7.07 20.08 2.38
C ILE A 16 6.91 18.75 1.61
N ASN A 17 6.06 18.73 0.60
CA ASN A 17 5.84 17.53 -0.22
C ASN A 17 7.13 17.11 -0.95
N THR A 18 7.89 18.04 -1.48
CA THR A 18 9.17 17.75 -2.16
C THR A 18 10.17 17.09 -1.22
N TYR A 19 10.34 17.64 -0.01
CA TYR A 19 11.24 17.03 0.98
C TYR A 19 10.74 15.66 1.47
N LEU A 20 9.44 15.54 1.75
CA LEU A 20 8.85 14.28 2.18
C LEU A 20 8.95 13.19 1.11
N SER A 21 8.61 13.51 -0.13
CA SER A 21 8.55 12.53 -1.22
C SER A 21 9.92 12.16 -1.76
N ASN A 22 10.80 13.15 -1.99
CA ASN A 22 12.08 12.89 -2.65
C ASN A 22 13.17 12.37 -1.72
N TYR A 23 13.10 12.69 -0.43
CA TYR A 23 14.13 12.25 0.51
C TYR A 23 13.60 11.30 1.56
N ILE A 24 12.66 11.73 2.41
CA ILE A 24 12.23 10.95 3.56
C ILE A 24 11.56 9.65 3.12
N LEU A 25 10.62 9.72 2.18
CA LEU A 25 9.89 8.55 1.68
C LEU A 25 10.83 7.55 1.00
N VAL A 26 11.74 8.02 0.14
CA VAL A 26 12.69 7.16 -0.57
C VAL A 26 13.62 6.46 0.41
N PHE A 27 14.22 7.20 1.35
CA PHE A 27 15.09 6.60 2.37
C PHE A 27 14.35 5.61 3.27
N LEU A 28 13.12 5.92 3.66
CA LEU A 28 12.30 4.99 4.45
C LEU A 28 11.94 3.74 3.65
N LEU A 29 11.49 3.87 2.41
CA LEU A 29 11.12 2.71 1.58
C LEU A 29 12.31 1.78 1.36
N VAL A 30 13.46 2.32 0.95
CA VAL A 30 14.66 1.52 0.71
C VAL A 30 15.21 0.98 2.03
N GLY A 31 15.36 1.81 3.06
CA GLY A 31 15.91 1.42 4.36
C GLY A 31 15.07 0.37 5.07
N VAL A 32 13.76 0.57 5.15
CA VAL A 32 12.84 -0.39 5.77
C VAL A 32 12.75 -1.67 4.93
N GLY A 33 12.69 -1.55 3.60
CA GLY A 33 12.67 -2.71 2.70
C GLY A 33 13.94 -3.55 2.81
N LEU A 34 15.11 -2.91 2.86
CA LEU A 34 16.40 -3.58 3.07
C LEU A 34 16.46 -4.24 4.45
N TRP A 35 16.06 -3.51 5.50
CA TRP A 35 16.01 -4.03 6.87
C TRP A 35 15.15 -5.29 6.95
N TYR A 36 13.94 -5.26 6.42
CA TYR A 36 13.06 -6.43 6.42
C TYR A 36 13.60 -7.56 5.52
N SER A 37 14.20 -7.26 4.37
CA SER A 37 14.82 -8.27 3.51
C SER A 37 15.91 -9.04 4.27
N ILE A 38 16.78 -8.35 5.00
CA ILE A 38 17.82 -8.98 5.84
C ILE A 38 17.20 -9.74 7.00
N LYS A 39 16.27 -9.11 7.73
CA LYS A 39 15.64 -9.70 8.91
C LYS A 39 14.84 -10.96 8.60
N THR A 40 14.19 -11.01 7.45
CA THR A 40 13.41 -12.16 6.97
C THR A 40 14.25 -13.14 6.14
N ARG A 41 15.57 -12.92 6.04
CA ARG A 41 16.50 -13.74 5.24
C ARG A 41 16.06 -13.85 3.80
N PHE A 42 15.76 -12.72 3.16
CA PHE A 42 15.32 -12.65 1.77
C PHE A 42 14.12 -13.55 1.48
N VAL A 43 13.04 -13.38 2.25
CA VAL A 43 11.80 -14.16 2.13
C VAL A 43 11.24 -14.13 0.69
N GLN A 44 11.40 -13.02 -0.02
CA GLN A 44 10.96 -12.83 -1.40
C GLN A 44 11.62 -13.81 -2.38
N ILE A 45 12.82 -14.30 -2.10
CA ILE A 45 13.50 -15.33 -2.91
C ILE A 45 13.19 -16.72 -2.34
N ARG A 46 13.40 -16.88 -1.03
CA ARG A 46 13.31 -18.18 -0.37
C ARG A 46 11.92 -18.80 -0.42
N CYS A 47 10.89 -18.00 -0.22
CA CYS A 47 9.50 -18.47 -0.18
C CYS A 47 8.75 -18.25 -1.50
N PHE A 48 9.43 -17.79 -2.56
CA PHE A 48 8.80 -17.53 -3.86
C PHE A 48 8.09 -18.76 -4.43
N GLY A 49 8.77 -19.90 -4.46
CA GLY A 49 8.22 -21.15 -4.98
C GLY A 49 7.01 -21.65 -4.17
N GLU A 50 7.07 -21.55 -2.83
CA GLU A 50 5.92 -21.88 -1.97
C GLU A 50 4.75 -20.93 -2.19
N GLY A 51 5.01 -19.65 -2.31
CA GLY A 51 4.01 -18.63 -2.61
C GLY A 51 3.29 -18.92 -3.92
N MET A 52 4.05 -19.17 -4.98
CA MET A 52 3.50 -19.54 -6.30
C MET A 52 2.67 -20.81 -6.23
N LYS A 53 3.15 -21.85 -5.55
CA LYS A 53 2.42 -23.09 -5.37
C LYS A 53 1.11 -22.90 -4.59
N LYS A 54 1.10 -22.07 -3.56
CA LYS A 54 -0.13 -21.79 -2.78
C LYS A 54 -1.15 -20.98 -3.58
N VAL A 55 -0.69 -20.04 -4.40
CA VAL A 55 -1.58 -19.20 -5.21
C VAL A 55 -2.16 -19.99 -6.39
N PHE A 56 -1.30 -20.66 -7.15
CA PHE A 56 -1.70 -21.30 -8.42
C PHE A 56 -1.98 -22.80 -8.28
N GLY A 57 -1.48 -23.46 -7.24
CA GLY A 57 -1.66 -24.91 -7.04
C GLY A 57 -3.08 -25.34 -6.66
N ASN A 58 -3.88 -24.43 -6.10
CA ASN A 58 -5.27 -24.69 -5.67
C ASN A 58 -6.23 -23.66 -6.30
N ILE A 59 -6.11 -23.41 -7.59
CA ILE A 59 -7.06 -22.53 -8.30
C ILE A 59 -8.39 -23.30 -8.43
N SER A 60 -9.31 -23.04 -7.51
CA SER A 60 -10.70 -23.45 -7.65
C SER A 60 -11.51 -22.24 -8.12
N LEU A 61 -11.83 -22.21 -9.40
CA LEU A 61 -12.73 -21.22 -10.00
C LEU A 61 -14.17 -21.33 -9.46
N ARG A 62 -14.49 -22.44 -8.79
CA ARG A 62 -15.82 -22.73 -8.22
C ARG A 62 -15.97 -22.43 -6.72
N GLY A 63 -15.04 -21.71 -6.10
CA GLY A 63 -15.19 -21.33 -4.70
C GLY A 63 -15.39 -22.54 -3.79
N GLY A 64 -14.32 -23.31 -3.54
CA GLY A 64 -14.36 -24.36 -2.52
C GLY A 64 -14.69 -23.72 -1.17
N LYS A 65 -15.67 -24.30 -0.43
CA LYS A 65 -15.96 -23.92 0.95
C LYS A 65 -14.69 -24.07 1.78
N GLN A 66 -14.03 -22.96 2.06
CA GLN A 66 -13.06 -22.90 3.16
C GLN A 66 -13.85 -22.55 4.42
N GLU A 67 -13.59 -23.27 5.47
CA GLU A 67 -14.29 -23.13 6.76
C GLU A 67 -14.11 -21.77 7.42
N SER A 68 -13.17 -20.95 6.96
CA SER A 68 -13.05 -19.54 7.38
C SER A 68 -12.11 -18.75 6.45
N GLY A 69 -12.67 -17.81 5.69
CA GLY A 69 -11.90 -16.80 4.98
C GLY A 69 -11.78 -17.00 3.46
N MET A 70 -11.05 -16.11 2.80
CA MET A 70 -10.79 -16.13 1.36
C MET A 70 -9.68 -17.11 1.00
N SER A 71 -9.77 -17.73 -0.19
CA SER A 71 -8.67 -18.54 -0.73
C SER A 71 -7.45 -17.67 -1.04
N SER A 72 -6.25 -18.27 -1.12
CA SER A 72 -5.02 -17.52 -1.43
C SER A 72 -5.11 -16.80 -2.79
N PHE A 73 -5.78 -17.41 -3.77
CA PHE A 73 -5.99 -16.78 -5.07
C PHE A 73 -6.98 -15.60 -4.98
N GLN A 74 -8.08 -15.75 -4.24
CA GLN A 74 -9.04 -14.66 -4.00
C GLN A 74 -8.39 -13.50 -3.25
N ALA A 75 -7.58 -13.79 -2.23
CA ALA A 75 -6.83 -12.77 -1.50
C ALA A 75 -5.87 -12.00 -2.40
N LEU A 76 -5.14 -12.70 -3.29
CA LEU A 76 -4.24 -12.07 -4.25
C LEU A 76 -5.01 -11.20 -5.25
N THR A 77 -6.07 -11.70 -5.85
CA THR A 77 -6.86 -10.94 -6.85
C THR A 77 -7.53 -9.71 -6.23
N THR A 78 -8.03 -9.84 -5.01
CA THR A 78 -8.60 -8.72 -4.26
C THR A 78 -7.54 -7.66 -3.94
N ALA A 79 -6.35 -8.08 -3.50
CA ALA A 79 -5.24 -7.18 -3.23
C ALA A 79 -4.78 -6.44 -4.49
N ILE A 80 -4.65 -7.13 -5.62
CA ILE A 80 -4.31 -6.51 -6.91
C ILE A 80 -5.38 -5.50 -7.32
N ALA A 81 -6.65 -5.87 -7.26
CA ALA A 81 -7.76 -4.99 -7.61
C ALA A 81 -7.82 -3.71 -6.73
N ALA A 82 -7.45 -3.83 -5.45
CA ALA A 82 -7.43 -2.70 -4.53
C ALA A 82 -6.19 -1.79 -4.71
N GLN A 83 -5.07 -2.32 -5.20
CA GLN A 83 -3.80 -1.60 -5.29
C GLN A 83 -3.50 -1.02 -6.68
N VAL A 84 -4.03 -1.65 -7.74
CA VAL A 84 -3.80 -1.19 -9.12
C VAL A 84 -4.87 -0.15 -9.49
N GLY A 85 -4.43 1.08 -9.65
CA GLY A 85 -5.28 2.19 -10.06
C GLY A 85 -4.63 3.02 -11.18
N THR A 86 -5.35 4.00 -11.69
CA THR A 86 -4.87 4.93 -12.73
C THR A 86 -3.58 5.65 -12.34
N GLY A 87 -3.40 5.94 -11.04
CA GLY A 87 -2.18 6.55 -10.49
C GLY A 87 -0.92 5.73 -10.73
N ASN A 88 -1.01 4.41 -10.75
CA ASN A 88 0.14 3.54 -11.04
C ASN A 88 0.59 3.67 -12.50
N ILE A 89 -0.36 3.78 -13.43
CA ILE A 89 -0.07 3.95 -14.86
C ILE A 89 0.54 5.32 -15.10
N VAL A 90 -0.08 6.36 -14.59
CA VAL A 90 0.40 7.76 -14.72
C VAL A 90 1.77 7.93 -14.04
N GLY A 91 1.96 7.33 -12.85
CA GLY A 91 3.22 7.38 -12.13
C GLY A 91 4.37 6.67 -12.88
N ALA A 92 4.10 5.49 -13.43
CA ALA A 92 5.08 4.76 -14.25
C ALA A 92 5.43 5.51 -15.53
N SER A 93 4.43 6.04 -16.23
CA SER A 93 4.63 6.85 -17.44
C SER A 93 5.45 8.10 -17.15
N GLY A 94 5.12 8.83 -16.07
CA GLY A 94 5.86 10.01 -15.62
C GLY A 94 7.30 9.69 -15.25
N ALA A 95 7.54 8.58 -14.57
CA ALA A 95 8.89 8.14 -14.22
C ALA A 95 9.73 7.82 -15.47
N ILE A 96 9.13 7.19 -16.48
CA ILE A 96 9.82 6.89 -17.75
C ILE A 96 10.11 8.17 -18.53
N LEU A 97 9.17 9.11 -18.57
CA LEU A 97 9.35 10.40 -19.24
C LEU A 97 10.46 11.24 -18.59
N ALA A 98 10.55 11.24 -17.26
CA ALA A 98 11.55 12.00 -16.52
C ALA A 98 12.92 11.31 -16.46
N GLY A 99 12.96 9.99 -16.26
CA GLY A 99 14.18 9.20 -16.01
C GLY A 99 14.61 8.31 -17.16
N GLY A 100 13.87 8.30 -18.28
CA GLY A 100 14.16 7.44 -19.40
C GLY A 100 14.00 5.94 -19.09
N PRO A 101 14.52 5.04 -19.96
CA PRO A 101 14.39 3.59 -19.77
C PRO A 101 15.00 3.06 -18.47
N GLY A 102 16.00 3.75 -17.91
CA GLY A 102 16.61 3.41 -16.62
C GLY A 102 15.67 3.46 -15.44
N ALA A 103 14.58 4.23 -15.53
CA ALA A 103 13.56 4.29 -14.50
C ALA A 103 12.92 2.92 -14.24
N ILE A 104 12.71 2.11 -15.28
CA ILE A 104 12.13 0.75 -15.16
C ILE A 104 13.01 -0.15 -14.29
N PHE A 105 14.32 -0.09 -14.48
CA PHE A 105 15.27 -0.85 -13.67
C PHE A 105 15.16 -0.48 -12.19
N TRP A 106 15.14 0.82 -11.87
CA TRP A 106 15.01 1.28 -10.50
C TRP A 106 13.64 0.94 -9.89
N MET A 107 12.58 0.97 -10.68
CA MET A 107 11.24 0.52 -10.23
C MET A 107 11.26 -0.95 -9.82
N TRP A 108 11.95 -1.82 -10.55
CA TRP A 108 12.11 -3.24 -10.18
C TRP A 108 12.93 -3.41 -8.90
N VAL A 109 14.02 -2.66 -8.75
CA VAL A 109 14.84 -2.70 -7.53
C VAL A 109 14.03 -2.30 -6.30
N ILE A 110 13.27 -1.20 -6.39
CA ILE A 110 12.42 -0.74 -5.29
C ILE A 110 11.29 -1.74 -5.00
N ALA A 111 10.67 -2.30 -6.05
CA ALA A 111 9.63 -3.32 -5.90
C ALA A 111 10.15 -4.57 -5.17
N PHE A 112 11.37 -5.01 -5.48
CA PHE A 112 11.98 -6.14 -4.81
C PHE A 112 12.12 -5.92 -3.29
N PHE A 113 12.58 -4.75 -2.85
CA PHE A 113 12.62 -4.41 -1.42
C PHE A 113 11.22 -4.20 -0.82
N GLY A 114 10.30 -3.65 -1.60
CA GLY A 114 8.91 -3.48 -1.22
C GLY A 114 8.20 -4.79 -0.87
N MET A 115 8.54 -5.90 -1.55
CA MET A 115 7.96 -7.22 -1.23
C MET A 115 8.21 -7.64 0.22
N ALA A 116 9.39 -7.39 0.76
CA ALA A 116 9.70 -7.72 2.16
C ALA A 116 8.91 -6.87 3.15
N THR A 117 8.68 -5.60 2.81
CA THR A 117 7.86 -4.68 3.62
C THR A 117 6.41 -5.13 3.65
N ILE A 118 5.81 -5.44 2.51
CA ILE A 118 4.43 -5.96 2.41
C ILE A 118 4.29 -7.30 3.15
N TYR A 119 5.28 -8.18 3.04
CA TYR A 119 5.28 -9.45 3.80
C TYR A 119 5.24 -9.21 5.32
N ALA A 120 6.06 -8.29 5.81
CA ALA A 120 6.09 -7.92 7.22
C ALA A 120 4.74 -7.31 7.67
N GLU A 121 4.18 -6.40 6.87
CA GLU A 121 2.89 -5.77 7.13
C GLU A 121 1.76 -6.80 7.18
N ALA A 122 1.65 -7.66 6.17
CA ALA A 122 0.64 -8.71 6.11
C ALA A 122 0.75 -9.68 7.30
N THR A 123 1.98 -10.03 7.70
CA THR A 123 2.23 -10.89 8.87
C THR A 123 1.79 -10.21 10.15
N LEU A 124 2.09 -8.92 10.32
CA LEU A 124 1.65 -8.14 11.48
C LEU A 124 0.14 -8.01 11.51
N ALA A 125 -0.50 -7.72 10.39
CA ALA A 125 -1.95 -7.61 10.29
C ALA A 125 -2.65 -8.92 10.68
N GLN A 126 -2.14 -10.06 10.23
CA GLN A 126 -2.67 -11.36 10.61
C GLN A 126 -2.43 -11.69 12.09
N LYS A 127 -1.27 -11.35 12.62
CA LYS A 127 -0.91 -11.62 14.03
C LYS A 127 -1.76 -10.81 15.01
N THR A 128 -2.16 -9.60 14.63
CA THR A 128 -2.89 -8.67 15.48
C THR A 128 -4.38 -8.57 15.15
N ARG A 129 -4.88 -9.43 14.25
CA ARG A 129 -6.29 -9.48 13.90
C ARG A 129 -7.13 -9.88 15.10
N ILE A 130 -8.33 -9.33 15.19
CA ILE A 130 -9.35 -9.68 16.15
C ILE A 130 -10.46 -10.42 15.40
N VAL A 131 -10.88 -11.55 15.94
CA VAL A 131 -12.04 -12.31 15.44
C VAL A 131 -13.15 -12.12 16.44
N GLU A 132 -14.27 -11.55 16.02
CA GLU A 132 -15.46 -11.38 16.87
C GLU A 132 -16.30 -12.66 16.93
N ALA A 133 -17.24 -12.71 17.85
CA ALA A 133 -18.08 -13.88 18.08
C ALA A 133 -19.02 -14.21 16.91
N ASP A 134 -19.29 -13.23 16.04
CA ASP A 134 -20.07 -13.38 14.80
C ASP A 134 -19.24 -13.90 13.62
N GLY A 135 -17.92 -14.16 13.81
CA GLY A 135 -17.00 -14.57 12.78
C GLY A 135 -16.38 -13.44 11.98
N SER A 136 -16.72 -12.18 12.26
CA SER A 136 -16.10 -11.01 11.61
C SER A 136 -14.64 -10.89 12.00
N VAL A 137 -13.79 -10.58 11.00
CA VAL A 137 -12.34 -10.47 11.20
C VAL A 137 -11.92 -9.00 10.97
N TYR A 138 -11.37 -8.40 12.01
CA TYR A 138 -10.82 -7.04 11.97
C TYR A 138 -9.31 -7.08 12.13
N GLY A 139 -8.59 -6.33 11.30
CA GLY A 139 -7.12 -6.27 11.34
C GLY A 139 -6.58 -5.05 10.60
N GLY A 140 -5.27 -4.99 10.47
CA GLY A 140 -4.59 -3.93 9.74
C GLY A 140 -3.87 -2.92 10.62
N PRO A 141 -3.45 -1.76 10.06
CA PRO A 141 -2.54 -0.81 10.71
C PRO A 141 -3.00 -0.30 12.06
N VAL A 142 -4.28 0.00 12.23
CA VAL A 142 -4.85 0.46 13.49
C VAL A 142 -4.62 -0.54 14.62
N TYR A 143 -4.74 -1.83 14.33
CA TYR A 143 -4.60 -2.89 15.32
C TYR A 143 -3.15 -3.16 15.69
N TYR A 144 -2.24 -3.26 14.71
CA TYR A 144 -0.83 -3.47 15.04
C TYR A 144 -0.16 -2.24 15.64
N ILE A 145 -0.59 -1.02 15.32
CA ILE A 145 -0.14 0.20 16.01
C ILE A 145 -0.54 0.13 17.50
N ARG A 146 -1.78 -0.26 17.80
CA ARG A 146 -2.23 -0.42 19.19
C ARG A 146 -1.51 -1.55 19.94
N ALA A 147 -1.16 -2.62 19.24
CA ALA A 147 -0.41 -3.72 19.82
C ALA A 147 1.04 -3.34 20.11
N ALA A 148 1.67 -2.54 19.24
CA ALA A 148 3.05 -2.09 19.39
C ALA A 148 3.19 -0.97 20.43
N PHE A 149 2.30 0.03 20.41
CA PHE A 149 2.34 1.19 21.29
C PHE A 149 1.19 1.14 22.30
N LYS A 150 1.52 0.75 23.52
CA LYS A 150 0.54 0.68 24.61
C LYS A 150 0.22 2.07 25.18
N GLY A 151 -0.99 2.23 25.75
CA GLY A 151 -1.41 3.44 26.44
C GLY A 151 -2.02 4.53 25.55
N LYS A 152 -2.00 5.77 26.03
CA LYS A 152 -2.64 6.92 25.36
C LYS A 152 -2.00 7.27 24.02
N PHE A 153 -0.68 7.11 23.90
CA PHE A 153 0.07 7.37 22.68
C PHE A 153 -0.34 6.42 21.53
N GLY A 154 -0.47 5.13 21.81
CA GLY A 154 -0.91 4.16 20.81
C GLY A 154 -2.35 4.40 20.34
N LYS A 155 -3.24 4.83 21.26
CA LYS A 155 -4.61 5.21 20.91
C LYS A 155 -4.64 6.45 20.01
N PHE A 156 -3.86 7.46 20.34
CA PHE A 156 -3.75 8.68 19.52
C PHE A 156 -3.19 8.36 18.13
N LEU A 157 -2.07 7.63 18.06
CA LEU A 157 -1.42 7.31 16.79
C LEU A 157 -2.31 6.45 15.88
N SER A 158 -3.02 5.47 16.45
CA SER A 158 -3.95 4.63 15.68
C SER A 158 -5.17 5.41 15.19
N GLY A 159 -5.69 6.33 16.01
CA GLY A 159 -6.79 7.22 15.62
C GLY A 159 -6.36 8.21 14.53
N PHE A 160 -5.21 8.83 14.69
CA PHE A 160 -4.62 9.71 13.68
C PHE A 160 -4.44 8.99 12.35
N PHE A 161 -3.87 7.77 12.38
CA PHE A 161 -3.71 6.95 11.17
C PHE A 161 -5.06 6.63 10.51
N ALA A 162 -6.07 6.27 11.30
CA ALA A 162 -7.40 5.96 10.78
C ALA A 162 -8.03 7.16 10.05
N VAL A 163 -7.95 8.35 10.63
CA VAL A 163 -8.44 9.58 9.99
C VAL A 163 -7.64 9.92 8.75
N ALA A 164 -6.31 9.84 8.84
CA ALA A 164 -5.42 10.14 7.71
C ALA A 164 -5.67 9.21 6.51
N ILE A 165 -5.85 7.90 6.74
CA ILE A 165 -6.09 6.94 5.67
C ILE A 165 -7.47 7.12 5.02
N ILE A 166 -8.49 7.49 5.80
CA ILE A 166 -9.83 7.80 5.27
C ILE A 166 -9.76 9.03 4.37
N LEU A 167 -9.07 10.08 4.80
CA LEU A 167 -8.89 11.29 3.99
C LEU A 167 -8.05 11.01 2.72
N ALA A 168 -6.96 10.27 2.86
CA ALA A 168 -6.07 9.98 1.74
C ALA A 168 -6.69 9.06 0.69
N LEU A 169 -7.29 7.95 1.10
CA LEU A 169 -7.85 6.97 0.18
C LEU A 169 -9.32 7.24 -0.15
N GLY A 170 -10.13 7.59 0.86
CA GLY A 170 -11.57 7.79 0.70
C GLY A 170 -11.92 9.05 -0.10
N PHE A 171 -11.13 10.12 0.06
CA PHE A 171 -11.37 11.37 -0.67
C PHE A 171 -10.37 11.57 -1.81
N MET A 172 -9.08 11.74 -1.49
CA MET A 172 -8.09 12.12 -2.50
C MET A 172 -7.86 11.02 -3.54
N GLY A 173 -7.72 9.77 -3.11
CA GLY A 173 -7.50 8.65 -4.01
C GLY A 173 -8.69 8.41 -4.96
N CYS A 174 -9.91 8.44 -4.43
CA CYS A 174 -11.12 8.30 -5.23
C CYS A 174 -11.32 9.46 -6.21
N MET A 175 -11.03 10.69 -5.81
CA MET A 175 -11.15 11.87 -6.68
C MET A 175 -10.18 11.80 -7.87
N VAL A 176 -8.92 11.38 -7.65
CA VAL A 176 -7.94 11.26 -8.73
C VAL A 176 -8.37 10.21 -9.75
N GLN A 177 -8.84 9.05 -9.28
CA GLN A 177 -9.30 7.98 -10.16
C GLN A 177 -10.56 8.39 -10.93
N SER A 178 -11.54 8.97 -10.27
CA SER A 178 -12.78 9.45 -10.90
C SER A 178 -12.51 10.52 -11.96
N ASN A 179 -11.63 11.48 -11.67
CA ASN A 179 -11.23 12.51 -12.63
C ASN A 179 -10.51 11.93 -13.86
N SER A 180 -9.65 10.91 -13.65
CA SER A 180 -8.95 10.25 -14.75
C SER A 180 -9.91 9.47 -15.67
N ILE A 181 -10.92 8.83 -15.10
CA ILE A 181 -11.96 8.12 -15.88
C ILE A 181 -12.82 9.13 -16.65
N GLY A 182 -13.31 10.19 -15.99
CA GLY A 182 -14.11 11.22 -16.66
C GLY A 182 -13.38 11.87 -17.85
N ARG A 183 -12.09 12.20 -17.69
CA ARG A 183 -11.30 12.74 -18.80
C ARG A 183 -11.07 11.77 -19.96
N SER A 184 -10.99 10.48 -19.69
CA SER A 184 -10.84 9.49 -20.76
C SER A 184 -12.09 9.36 -21.63
N GLU A 185 -13.29 9.59 -21.07
CA GLU A 185 -14.55 9.59 -21.79
C GLU A 185 -14.73 10.83 -22.68
N GLU A 186 -14.19 11.98 -22.28
CA GLU A 186 -14.24 13.21 -23.07
C GLU A 186 -13.41 13.13 -24.37
N HIS A 187 -12.42 12.22 -24.43
CA HIS A 187 -11.52 12.04 -25.57
C HIS A 187 -11.91 10.87 -26.50
N THR A 188 -12.99 10.17 -26.20
CA THR A 188 -13.49 9.05 -27.00
C THR A 188 -14.72 9.43 -27.80
#